data_b1a4ddc391d65db7b10148d9bf4298ba
#
_entry.id   b1a4ddc391d65db7b10148d9bf4298ba
#
_cell.length_a   1.000
_cell.length_b   1.000
_cell.length_c   1.000
_cell.angle_alpha   90.00
_cell.angle_beta   90.00
_cell.angle_gamma   90.00
#
_symmetry.space_group_name_H-M   'P 1'
#
loop_
_entity.id
_entity.type
_entity.pdbx_description
1 polymer ?
#
loop_
_entity_poly.entity_id
_entity_poly.type
_entity_poly.pdbx_seq_one_letter_code
_entity_poly.pdbx_strand_id
1 'polypeptide(L)'
;TAISFEALSGAFDEFQPEVVITFNGRFFSHRVAVELAHQRGLQLVTHERGFRKSTALLRSGGMIHELDLFDRIWSDWHDVPLELEEARATSQMFHNRRYGKDLNWRSFSPPPGEADALRRQLTLDDRPIVACFTSSDDEWLTFPERREGAFPDSLNWIPATLEAARQSPELQWVIRLHPNLVNYGVNEQAMEQA
;
A
#
# COMPACT_ATOMS: atom_id res chain seq x y z
N THR A 1 0.72 -0.09 22.48
CA THR A 1 1.09 1.33 22.17
C THR A 1 1.62 2.07 23.38
N ALA A 2 0.99 2.04 24.57
CA ALA A 2 1.51 2.69 25.77
C ALA A 2 2.89 2.12 26.17
N ILE A 3 3.03 0.82 26.23
CA ILE A 3 4.32 0.17 26.53
C ILE A 3 5.42 0.58 25.53
N SER A 4 5.11 0.64 24.24
CA SER A 4 6.09 1.07 23.22
C SER A 4 6.47 2.55 23.39
N PHE A 5 5.52 3.39 23.79
CA PHE A 5 5.77 4.80 24.05
C PHE A 5 6.69 4.97 25.27
N GLU A 6 6.38 4.32 26.39
CA GLU A 6 7.18 4.38 27.62
C GLU A 6 8.62 3.85 27.38
N ALA A 7 8.75 2.69 26.71
CA ALA A 7 10.04 2.11 26.42
C ALA A 7 10.91 2.99 25.51
N LEU A 8 10.34 3.52 24.42
CA LEU A 8 11.08 4.40 23.52
C LEU A 8 11.37 5.76 24.15
N SER A 9 10.44 6.31 24.94
CA SER A 9 10.67 7.55 25.66
C SER A 9 11.84 7.40 26.63
N GLY A 10 11.85 6.33 27.43
CA GLY A 10 12.96 6.03 28.33
C GLY A 10 14.29 5.87 27.59
N ALA A 11 14.29 5.14 26.47
CA ALA A 11 15.47 5.00 25.64
C ALA A 11 15.98 6.37 25.09
N PHE A 12 15.08 7.22 24.66
CA PHE A 12 15.44 8.57 24.18
C PHE A 12 16.00 9.44 25.32
N ASP A 13 15.48 9.27 26.54
CA ASP A 13 15.98 9.98 27.72
C ASP A 13 17.39 9.49 28.12
N GLU A 14 17.67 8.21 27.97
CA GLU A 14 18.96 7.59 28.27
C GLU A 14 20.01 7.91 27.19
N PHE A 15 19.69 7.68 25.91
CA PHE A 15 20.65 7.78 24.82
C PHE A 15 20.78 9.18 24.23
N GLN A 16 19.83 10.08 24.46
CA GLN A 16 19.82 11.46 23.96
C GLN A 16 20.15 11.54 22.45
N PRO A 17 19.40 10.84 21.57
CA PRO A 17 19.73 10.79 20.15
C PRO A 17 19.57 12.15 19.49
N GLU A 18 20.44 12.48 18.55
CA GLU A 18 20.30 13.64 17.67
C GLU A 18 19.45 13.31 16.44
N VAL A 19 19.52 12.06 15.99
CA VAL A 19 18.82 11.56 14.80
C VAL A 19 18.11 10.27 15.13
N VAL A 20 16.85 10.18 14.72
CA VAL A 20 16.04 8.95 14.78
C VAL A 20 15.88 8.40 13.38
N ILE A 21 16.36 7.18 13.15
CA ILE A 21 16.17 6.46 11.88
C ILE A 21 15.22 5.31 12.14
N THR A 22 14.10 5.28 11.41
CA THR A 22 13.10 4.22 11.59
C THR A 22 12.53 3.75 10.26
N PHE A 23 12.03 2.50 10.24
CA PHE A 23 11.34 1.95 9.08
C PHE A 23 9.99 2.67 8.90
N ASN A 24 9.63 3.01 7.76
CA ASN A 24 8.49 3.74 7.17
C ASN A 24 7.50 4.52 8.09
N GLY A 25 7.48 4.28 9.38
CA GLY A 25 6.63 4.98 10.35
C GLY A 25 5.17 4.48 10.41
N ARG A 26 4.79 3.49 9.60
CA ARG A 26 3.40 3.03 9.48
C ARG A 26 2.97 2.10 10.61
N PHE A 27 3.85 1.18 11.02
CA PHE A 27 3.56 0.24 12.10
C PHE A 27 3.58 0.94 13.46
N PHE A 28 2.79 0.43 14.40
CA PHE A 28 2.58 1.07 15.69
C PHE A 28 3.85 1.45 16.45
N SER A 29 4.87 0.58 16.47
CA SER A 29 6.14 0.84 17.14
C SER A 29 6.96 1.92 16.42
N HIS A 30 7.02 1.85 15.11
CA HIS A 30 7.72 2.84 14.29
C HIS A 30 7.01 4.22 14.32
N ARG A 31 5.66 4.20 14.37
CA ARG A 31 4.88 5.44 14.52
C ARG A 31 5.18 6.13 15.84
N VAL A 32 5.31 5.38 16.93
CA VAL A 32 5.70 5.95 18.23
C VAL A 32 7.07 6.63 18.14
N ALA A 33 8.04 6.02 17.45
CA ALA A 33 9.36 6.63 17.25
C ALA A 33 9.28 7.94 16.44
N VAL A 34 8.44 7.98 15.40
CA VAL A 34 8.17 9.18 14.59
C VAL A 34 7.59 10.30 15.46
N GLU A 35 6.53 9.99 16.22
CA GLU A 35 5.86 10.98 17.07
C GLU A 35 6.78 11.52 18.17
N LEU A 36 7.56 10.65 18.82
CA LEU A 36 8.54 11.07 19.82
C LEU A 36 9.65 11.93 19.22
N ALA A 37 10.14 11.60 18.03
CA ALA A 37 11.12 12.42 17.34
C ALA A 37 10.59 13.83 17.07
N HIS A 38 9.36 13.95 16.58
CA HIS A 38 8.71 15.23 16.34
C HIS A 38 8.49 16.02 17.64
N GLN A 39 7.95 15.37 18.69
CA GLN A 39 7.71 16.03 19.99
C GLN A 39 8.98 16.58 20.63
N ARG A 40 10.11 15.92 20.40
CA ARG A 40 11.41 16.31 20.98
C ARG A 40 12.26 17.17 20.04
N GLY A 41 11.77 17.49 18.85
CA GLY A 41 12.50 18.29 17.86
C GLY A 41 13.75 17.60 17.32
N LEU A 42 13.78 16.26 17.32
CA LEU A 42 14.90 15.47 16.82
C LEU A 42 14.85 15.35 15.29
N GLN A 43 16.00 15.17 14.68
CA GLN A 43 16.02 14.83 13.25
C GLN A 43 15.43 13.45 13.03
N LEU A 44 14.48 13.35 12.10
CA LEU A 44 13.83 12.10 11.73
C LEU A 44 14.23 11.71 10.32
N VAL A 45 14.59 10.44 10.14
CA VAL A 45 14.76 9.82 8.83
C VAL A 45 13.94 8.53 8.80
N THR A 46 12.98 8.46 7.90
CA THR A 46 12.28 7.20 7.61
C THR A 46 12.83 6.56 6.37
N HIS A 47 12.80 5.23 6.32
CA HIS A 47 13.26 4.48 5.16
C HIS A 47 12.27 3.39 4.75
N GLU A 48 12.27 3.07 3.48
CA GLU A 48 11.50 1.97 2.91
C GLU A 48 12.32 1.30 1.81
N ARG A 49 11.94 0.08 1.45
CA ARG A 49 12.52 -0.59 0.30
C ARG A 49 12.23 0.19 -0.98
N GLY A 50 13.24 0.39 -1.80
CA GLY A 50 13.09 1.03 -3.09
C GLY A 50 12.43 0.14 -4.14
N PHE A 51 12.03 0.75 -5.25
CA PHE A 51 11.38 0.05 -6.36
C PHE A 51 12.30 -0.91 -7.12
N ARG A 52 13.61 -0.74 -7.01
CA ARG A 52 14.64 -1.62 -7.58
C ARG A 52 15.30 -2.45 -6.49
N LYS A 53 15.81 -3.63 -6.84
CA LYS A 53 16.62 -4.45 -5.92
C LYS A 53 17.79 -3.63 -5.37
N SER A 54 18.11 -3.85 -4.10
CA SER A 54 19.23 -3.20 -3.42
C SER A 54 19.16 -1.67 -3.36
N THR A 55 17.96 -1.10 -3.48
CA THR A 55 17.72 0.33 -3.29
C THR A 55 16.80 0.57 -2.08
N ALA A 56 16.94 1.75 -1.50
CA ALA A 56 16.06 2.24 -0.43
C ALA A 56 15.56 3.63 -0.77
N LEU A 57 14.34 3.92 -0.34
CA LEU A 57 13.81 5.28 -0.25
C LEU A 57 14.13 5.81 1.13
N LEU A 58 14.61 7.03 1.19
CA LEU A 58 14.88 7.75 2.44
C LEU A 58 14.10 9.05 2.42
N ARG A 59 13.54 9.40 3.56
CA ARG A 59 12.86 10.69 3.73
C ARG A 59 13.28 11.32 5.07
N SER A 60 13.67 12.57 5.03
CA SER A 60 13.91 13.37 6.21
C SER A 60 12.65 14.13 6.61
N GLY A 61 12.37 14.18 7.91
CA GLY A 61 11.32 15.01 8.51
C GLY A 61 9.90 14.48 8.38
N GLY A 62 9.67 13.29 7.82
CA GLY A 62 8.34 12.73 7.65
C GLY A 62 8.34 11.25 7.32
N MET A 63 7.16 10.69 7.05
CA MET A 63 7.02 9.28 6.66
C MET A 63 7.04 9.11 5.15
N ILE A 64 7.63 8.01 4.67
CA ILE A 64 7.79 7.72 3.23
C ILE A 64 6.47 7.73 2.45
N HIS A 65 5.37 7.34 3.09
CA HIS A 65 4.09 7.15 2.40
C HIS A 65 3.15 8.36 2.50
N GLU A 66 3.60 9.49 3.06
CA GLU A 66 2.84 10.74 3.02
C GLU A 66 2.76 11.28 1.59
N LEU A 67 1.59 11.80 1.22
CA LEU A 67 1.31 12.21 -0.16
C LEU A 67 2.19 13.38 -0.62
N ASP A 68 2.51 14.31 0.27
CA ASP A 68 3.34 15.48 -0.04
C ASP A 68 4.74 15.12 -0.59
N LEU A 69 5.29 13.95 -0.24
CA LEU A 69 6.53 13.47 -0.84
C LEU A 69 6.36 13.20 -2.34
N PHE A 70 5.26 12.55 -2.71
CA PHE A 70 4.98 12.23 -4.10
C PHE A 70 4.59 13.48 -4.88
N ASP A 71 3.85 14.40 -4.26
CA ASP A 71 3.49 15.68 -4.88
C ASP A 71 4.74 16.51 -5.18
N ARG A 72 5.72 16.56 -4.27
CA ARG A 72 7.01 17.22 -4.52
C ARG A 72 7.81 16.54 -5.62
N ILE A 73 7.95 15.21 -5.58
CA ILE A 73 8.65 14.47 -6.64
C ILE A 73 7.98 14.71 -7.98
N TRP A 74 6.65 14.68 -8.04
CA TRP A 74 5.91 14.96 -9.26
C TRP A 74 6.15 16.39 -9.73
N SER A 75 6.03 17.38 -8.85
CA SER A 75 6.28 18.79 -9.16
C SER A 75 7.66 19.03 -9.75
N ASP A 76 8.68 18.36 -9.21
CA ASP A 76 10.07 18.56 -9.62
C ASP A 76 10.42 17.85 -10.94
N TRP A 77 9.71 16.76 -11.28
CA TRP A 77 10.15 15.85 -12.34
C TRP A 77 9.14 15.62 -13.47
N HIS A 78 7.87 16.03 -13.34
CA HIS A 78 6.84 15.70 -14.35
C HIS A 78 7.13 16.26 -15.75
N ASP A 79 7.82 17.39 -15.85
CA ASP A 79 8.21 18.02 -17.12
C ASP A 79 9.62 17.63 -17.60
N VAL A 80 10.34 16.81 -16.82
CA VAL A 80 11.68 16.35 -17.20
C VAL A 80 11.54 15.13 -18.11
N PRO A 81 11.97 15.21 -19.40
CA PRO A 81 11.90 14.07 -20.29
C PRO A 81 12.77 12.92 -19.79
N LEU A 82 12.25 11.70 -19.88
CA LEU A 82 13.06 10.50 -19.62
C LEU A 82 14.11 10.32 -20.70
N GLU A 83 15.32 10.00 -20.30
CA GLU A 83 16.33 9.50 -21.20
C GLU A 83 15.91 8.15 -21.81
N LEU A 84 16.38 7.83 -23.01
CA LEU A 84 15.98 6.60 -23.72
C LEU A 84 16.23 5.34 -22.90
N GLU A 85 17.33 5.30 -22.14
CA GLU A 85 17.67 4.18 -21.27
C GLU A 85 16.71 4.08 -20.07
N GLU A 86 16.33 5.20 -19.48
CA GLU A 86 15.36 5.26 -18.37
C GLU A 86 13.97 4.81 -18.85
N ALA A 87 13.54 5.28 -20.01
CA ALA A 87 12.28 4.87 -20.62
C ALA A 87 12.23 3.36 -20.89
N ARG A 88 13.33 2.79 -21.41
CA ARG A 88 13.47 1.33 -21.62
C ARG A 88 13.44 0.56 -20.30
N ALA A 89 14.20 1.01 -19.31
CA ALA A 89 14.27 0.37 -18.00
C ALA A 89 12.90 0.39 -17.30
N THR A 90 12.17 1.50 -17.38
CA THR A 90 10.83 1.66 -16.84
C THR A 90 9.84 0.75 -17.56
N SER A 91 9.84 0.72 -18.88
CA SER A 91 9.01 -0.18 -19.69
C SER A 91 9.28 -1.65 -19.34
N GLN A 92 10.54 -2.02 -19.22
CA GLN A 92 10.93 -3.39 -18.85
C GLN A 92 10.47 -3.73 -17.43
N MET A 93 10.53 -2.79 -16.48
CA MET A 93 10.05 -2.99 -15.11
C MET A 93 8.54 -3.30 -15.10
N PHE A 94 7.73 -2.51 -15.83
CA PHE A 94 6.28 -2.75 -15.93
C PHE A 94 5.98 -4.08 -16.62
N HIS A 95 6.71 -4.40 -17.69
CA HIS A 95 6.59 -5.70 -18.37
C HIS A 95 6.88 -6.86 -17.41
N ASN A 96 8.00 -6.78 -16.69
CA ASN A 96 8.38 -7.81 -15.72
C ASN A 96 7.33 -7.98 -14.61
N ARG A 97 6.80 -6.88 -14.09
CA ARG A 97 5.73 -6.93 -13.07
C ARG A 97 4.47 -7.59 -13.60
N ARG A 98 4.05 -7.24 -14.82
CA ARG A 98 2.88 -7.85 -15.46
C ARG A 98 2.98 -9.37 -15.58
N TYR A 99 4.16 -9.90 -15.82
CA TYR A 99 4.41 -11.33 -16.01
C TYR A 99 5.02 -12.02 -14.78
N GLY A 100 5.02 -11.39 -13.62
CA GLY A 100 5.53 -11.95 -12.38
C GLY A 100 7.03 -12.23 -12.40
N LYS A 101 7.78 -11.56 -13.27
CA LYS A 101 9.23 -11.70 -13.42
C LYS A 101 9.95 -10.62 -12.63
N ASP A 102 11.07 -10.98 -12.04
CA ASP A 102 12.03 -10.05 -11.41
C ASP A 102 11.40 -9.07 -10.41
N LEU A 103 10.49 -9.60 -9.56
CA LEU A 103 9.82 -8.82 -8.54
C LEU A 103 10.76 -8.55 -7.36
N ASN A 104 10.83 -7.29 -6.91
CA ASN A 104 11.56 -6.92 -5.69
C ASN A 104 10.87 -7.41 -4.42
N TRP A 105 9.58 -7.71 -4.50
CA TRP A 105 8.73 -8.11 -3.40
C TRP A 105 8.35 -9.57 -3.51
N ARG A 106 8.02 -10.17 -2.38
CA ARG A 106 7.37 -11.48 -2.35
C ARG A 106 6.08 -11.37 -3.16
N SER A 107 5.96 -12.19 -4.20
CA SER A 107 4.71 -12.32 -4.92
C SER A 107 3.72 -13.11 -4.06
N PHE A 108 2.56 -12.53 -3.79
CA PHE A 108 1.43 -13.21 -3.16
C PHE A 108 0.54 -13.91 -4.19
N SER A 109 0.83 -13.73 -5.46
CA SER A 109 0.08 -14.33 -6.55
C SER A 109 0.94 -15.35 -7.28
N PRO A 110 0.36 -16.45 -7.73
CA PRO A 110 1.03 -17.34 -8.67
C PRO A 110 1.36 -16.58 -9.96
N PRO A 111 2.26 -17.12 -10.80
CA PRO A 111 2.44 -16.60 -12.15
C PRO A 111 1.12 -16.48 -12.88
N PRO A 112 0.96 -15.51 -13.80
CA PRO A 112 -0.26 -15.36 -14.58
C PRO A 112 -0.56 -16.67 -15.29
N GLY A 113 -1.79 -17.17 -15.10
CA GLY A 113 -2.32 -18.31 -15.85
C GLY A 113 -2.92 -17.85 -17.19
N GLU A 114 -3.43 -18.82 -17.94
CA GLU A 114 -4.17 -18.55 -19.16
C GLU A 114 -5.47 -17.79 -18.84
N ALA A 115 -5.71 -16.67 -19.52
CA ALA A 115 -6.89 -15.83 -19.29
C ALA A 115 -8.21 -16.58 -19.41
N ASP A 116 -8.33 -17.47 -20.40
CA ASP A 116 -9.51 -18.27 -20.61
C ASP A 116 -9.76 -19.31 -19.50
N ALA A 117 -8.68 -19.84 -18.91
CA ALA A 117 -8.79 -20.73 -17.76
C ALA A 117 -9.34 -19.97 -16.54
N LEU A 118 -8.86 -18.76 -16.29
CA LEU A 118 -9.35 -17.91 -15.22
C LEU A 118 -10.81 -17.49 -15.45
N ARG A 119 -11.18 -17.11 -16.67
CA ARG A 119 -12.57 -16.78 -17.02
C ARG A 119 -13.51 -17.96 -16.73
N ARG A 120 -13.12 -19.17 -17.12
CA ARG A 120 -13.90 -20.40 -16.82
C ARG A 120 -13.99 -20.66 -15.31
N GLN A 121 -12.89 -20.54 -14.57
CA GLN A 121 -12.86 -20.74 -13.12
C GLN A 121 -13.80 -19.79 -12.39
N LEU A 122 -13.85 -18.52 -12.83
CA LEU A 122 -14.71 -17.49 -12.25
C LEU A 122 -16.12 -17.45 -12.88
N THR A 123 -16.42 -18.36 -13.78
CA THR A 123 -17.72 -18.44 -14.49
C THR A 123 -18.09 -17.15 -15.20
N LEU A 124 -17.08 -16.48 -15.82
CA LEU A 124 -17.27 -15.22 -16.54
C LEU A 124 -17.72 -15.48 -17.98
N ASP A 125 -18.66 -14.66 -18.45
CA ASP A 125 -19.16 -14.63 -19.83
C ASP A 125 -18.55 -13.49 -20.66
N ASP A 126 -19.22 -13.06 -21.73
CA ASP A 126 -18.70 -12.03 -22.64
C ASP A 126 -19.05 -10.58 -22.22
N ARG A 127 -19.78 -10.41 -21.11
CA ARG A 127 -20.06 -9.05 -20.59
C ARG A 127 -18.78 -8.36 -20.17
N PRO A 128 -18.74 -7.01 -20.17
CA PRO A 128 -17.61 -6.26 -19.64
C PRO A 128 -17.36 -6.57 -18.17
N ILE A 129 -16.09 -6.60 -17.76
CA ILE A 129 -15.66 -6.93 -16.40
C ILE A 129 -15.23 -5.66 -15.67
N VAL A 130 -15.79 -5.46 -14.49
CA VAL A 130 -15.29 -4.51 -13.49
C VAL A 130 -14.49 -5.29 -12.46
N ALA A 131 -13.19 -5.03 -12.41
CA ALA A 131 -12.29 -5.66 -11.42
C ALA A 131 -11.99 -4.68 -10.29
N CYS A 132 -12.36 -5.03 -9.07
CA CYS A 132 -12.09 -4.30 -7.86
C CYS A 132 -10.99 -4.98 -7.06
N PHE A 133 -9.94 -4.25 -6.70
CA PHE A 133 -8.84 -4.73 -5.90
C PHE A 133 -8.89 -4.03 -4.54
N THR A 134 -9.01 -4.81 -3.46
CA THR A 134 -8.99 -4.23 -2.11
C THR A 134 -7.56 -3.95 -1.68
N SER A 135 -7.38 -2.97 -0.79
CA SER A 135 -6.19 -2.84 0.04
C SER A 135 -6.45 -3.41 1.43
N SER A 136 -5.43 -3.51 2.28
CA SER A 136 -5.64 -3.77 3.71
C SER A 136 -5.80 -2.45 4.45
N ASP A 137 -6.76 -2.38 5.36
CA ASP A 137 -7.11 -1.14 6.08
C ASP A 137 -5.93 -0.58 6.90
N ASP A 138 -5.04 -1.46 7.40
CA ASP A 138 -3.82 -1.08 8.09
C ASP A 138 -2.82 -0.32 7.19
N GLU A 139 -2.95 -0.42 5.88
CA GLU A 139 -2.05 0.25 4.94
C GLU A 139 -2.42 1.71 4.70
N TRP A 140 -3.67 2.09 4.82
CA TRP A 140 -4.11 3.44 4.49
C TRP A 140 -4.73 4.22 5.66
N LEU A 141 -5.33 3.55 6.65
CA LEU A 141 -5.93 4.19 7.82
C LEU A 141 -4.91 4.87 8.74
N THR A 142 -3.63 4.55 8.60
CA THR A 142 -2.55 5.20 9.37
C THR A 142 -2.22 6.61 8.90
N PHE A 143 -2.73 7.02 7.75
CA PHE A 143 -2.50 8.35 7.18
C PHE A 143 -3.79 9.17 7.27
N PRO A 144 -3.83 10.23 8.11
CA PRO A 144 -5.03 11.04 8.31
C PRO A 144 -5.60 11.60 7.00
N GLU A 145 -4.73 12.04 6.10
CA GLU A 145 -5.10 12.62 4.81
C GLU A 145 -5.81 11.63 3.87
N ARG A 146 -5.67 10.33 4.11
CA ARG A 146 -6.33 9.28 3.32
C ARG A 146 -7.70 8.89 3.85
N ARG A 147 -8.11 9.42 5.01
CA ARG A 147 -9.41 9.14 5.61
C ARG A 147 -10.55 9.97 5.01
N GLU A 148 -10.23 10.96 4.20
CA GLU A 148 -11.21 11.85 3.54
C GLU A 148 -11.75 11.26 2.22
N GLY A 149 -11.70 9.95 2.05
CA GLY A 149 -12.28 9.27 0.90
C GLY A 149 -13.81 9.19 0.98
N ALA A 150 -14.44 8.71 -0.12
CA ALA A 150 -15.89 8.49 -0.17
C ALA A 150 -16.39 7.49 0.88
N PHE A 151 -15.52 6.64 1.38
CA PHE A 151 -15.82 5.63 2.40
C PHE A 151 -14.73 5.63 3.48
N PRO A 152 -15.10 5.45 4.76
CA PRO A 152 -14.14 5.49 5.87
C PRO A 152 -13.23 4.25 5.94
N ASP A 153 -13.68 3.10 5.42
CA ASP A 153 -12.99 1.80 5.50
C ASP A 153 -13.57 0.77 4.53
N SER A 154 -12.98 -0.42 4.52
CA SER A 154 -13.42 -1.52 3.65
C SER A 154 -14.78 -2.09 4.01
N LEU A 155 -15.21 -2.02 5.27
CA LEU A 155 -16.52 -2.50 5.71
C LEU A 155 -17.66 -1.65 5.14
N ASN A 156 -17.36 -0.42 4.74
CA ASN A 156 -18.33 0.50 4.16
C ASN A 156 -18.34 0.44 2.62
N TRP A 157 -17.17 0.41 1.97
CA TRP A 157 -17.17 0.47 0.51
C TRP A 157 -17.46 -0.87 -0.16
N ILE A 158 -17.11 -2.02 0.44
CA ILE A 158 -17.39 -3.34 -0.14
C ILE A 158 -18.89 -3.59 -0.28
N PRO A 159 -19.73 -3.41 0.76
CA PRO A 159 -21.18 -3.53 0.61
C PRO A 159 -21.77 -2.56 -0.43
N ALA A 160 -21.29 -1.32 -0.48
CA ALA A 160 -21.73 -0.35 -1.49
C ALA A 160 -21.36 -0.80 -2.92
N THR A 161 -20.19 -1.40 -3.10
CA THR A 161 -19.76 -1.96 -4.38
C THR A 161 -20.62 -3.17 -4.78
N LEU A 162 -20.96 -4.05 -3.84
CA LEU A 162 -21.86 -5.18 -4.07
C LEU A 162 -23.27 -4.72 -4.46
N GLU A 163 -23.77 -3.64 -3.84
CA GLU A 163 -25.06 -3.08 -4.22
C GLU A 163 -25.01 -2.46 -5.62
N ALA A 164 -23.94 -1.75 -5.99
CA ALA A 164 -23.74 -1.25 -7.34
C ALA A 164 -23.68 -2.40 -8.36
N ALA A 165 -23.05 -3.52 -8.01
CA ALA A 165 -23.00 -4.71 -8.85
C ALA A 165 -24.39 -5.32 -9.08
N ARG A 166 -25.25 -5.37 -8.06
CA ARG A 166 -26.66 -5.84 -8.19
C ARG A 166 -27.49 -4.94 -9.14
N GLN A 167 -27.17 -3.65 -9.17
CA GLN A 167 -27.85 -2.67 -10.00
C GLN A 167 -27.33 -2.59 -11.44
N SER A 168 -26.24 -3.29 -11.76
CA SER A 168 -25.57 -3.27 -13.06
C SER A 168 -25.43 -4.69 -13.64
N PRO A 169 -26.54 -5.38 -13.97
CA PRO A 169 -26.50 -6.76 -14.43
C PRO A 169 -25.85 -6.94 -15.81
N GLU A 170 -25.67 -5.85 -16.56
CA GLU A 170 -24.95 -5.82 -17.84
C GLU A 170 -23.44 -5.94 -17.68
N LEU A 171 -22.92 -5.80 -16.45
CA LEU A 171 -21.52 -5.93 -16.10
C LEU A 171 -21.25 -7.21 -15.31
N GLN A 172 -20.01 -7.65 -15.31
CA GLN A 172 -19.52 -8.69 -14.42
C GLN A 172 -18.56 -8.07 -13.43
N TRP A 173 -18.72 -8.39 -12.14
CA TRP A 173 -17.91 -7.80 -11.08
C TRP A 173 -17.03 -8.88 -10.46
N VAL A 174 -15.74 -8.58 -10.36
CA VAL A 174 -14.74 -9.43 -9.71
C VAL A 174 -14.08 -8.63 -8.61
N ILE A 175 -14.26 -9.03 -7.36
CA ILE A 175 -13.61 -8.40 -6.21
C ILE A 175 -12.47 -9.30 -5.77
N ARG A 176 -11.25 -8.81 -5.88
CA ARG A 176 -10.06 -9.50 -5.39
C ARG A 176 -9.66 -8.93 -4.04
N LEU A 177 -9.79 -9.74 -3.01
CA LEU A 177 -9.37 -9.38 -1.67
C LEU A 177 -7.85 -9.32 -1.56
N HIS A 178 -7.37 -8.37 -0.76
CA HIS A 178 -5.95 -8.28 -0.46
C HIS A 178 -5.50 -9.52 0.34
N PRO A 179 -4.35 -10.15 0.02
CA PRO A 179 -3.93 -11.38 0.67
C PRO A 179 -3.79 -11.28 2.19
N ASN A 180 -3.47 -10.08 2.71
CA ASN A 180 -3.36 -9.87 4.15
C ASN A 180 -4.71 -9.95 4.89
N LEU A 181 -5.83 -9.72 4.23
CA LEU A 181 -7.15 -9.84 4.87
C LEU A 181 -7.40 -11.26 5.38
N VAL A 182 -6.91 -12.26 4.68
CA VAL A 182 -6.99 -13.66 5.10
C VAL A 182 -6.18 -13.91 6.38
N ASN A 183 -5.03 -13.26 6.52
CA ASN A 183 -4.14 -13.42 7.68
C ASN A 183 -4.68 -12.73 8.95
N TYR A 184 -5.56 -11.76 8.82
CA TYR A 184 -6.19 -11.06 9.96
C TYR A 184 -7.48 -11.72 10.45
N GLY A 185 -7.80 -12.95 9.99
CA GLY A 185 -8.98 -13.67 10.43
C GLY A 185 -10.29 -12.98 10.07
N VAL A 186 -10.30 -12.17 9.03
CA VAL A 186 -11.54 -11.71 8.40
C VAL A 186 -12.21 -12.97 7.86
N ASN A 187 -13.24 -13.38 8.57
CA ASN A 187 -13.91 -14.65 8.34
C ASN A 187 -14.54 -14.60 6.95
N GLU A 188 -14.07 -15.43 6.02
CA GLU A 188 -14.66 -15.57 4.69
C GLU A 188 -16.19 -15.76 4.79
N GLN A 189 -16.66 -16.41 5.85
CA GLN A 189 -18.09 -16.57 6.15
C GLN A 189 -18.85 -15.27 6.38
N ALA A 190 -18.21 -14.21 6.89
CA ALA A 190 -18.87 -12.92 7.08
C ALA A 190 -19.02 -12.15 5.75
N MET A 191 -18.18 -12.44 4.75
CA MET A 191 -18.25 -11.85 3.42
C MET A 191 -19.17 -12.64 2.47
N GLU A 192 -19.36 -13.93 2.70
CA GLU A 192 -20.33 -14.75 1.93
C GLU A 192 -21.79 -14.46 2.32
N GLN A 193 -22.03 -13.85 3.48
CA GLN A 193 -23.36 -13.56 4.00
C GLN A 193 -23.82 -12.10 3.75
N ALA A 194 -22.96 -11.24 3.19
CA ALA A 194 -23.30 -9.86 2.81
C ALA A 194 -23.64 -9.76 1.31
#